data_f117ade073eab99faa4bdafacae2d108
#
_entry.id   f117ade073eab99faa4bdafacae2d108
#
_cell.length_a   1.000
_cell.length_b   1.000
_cell.length_c   1.000
_cell.angle_alpha   90.00
_cell.angle_beta   90.00
_cell.angle_gamma   90.00
#
_symmetry.space_group_name_H-M   'P 1'
#
loop_
_entity.id
_entity.type
_entity.pdbx_description
1 polymer ?
#
loop_
_entity_poly.entity_id
_entity_poly.type
_entity_poly.pdbx_seq_one_letter_code
_entity_poly.pdbx_strand_id
1 'polypeptide(L)'
;SQYSSVDAIKRIIPADRKNTLIAVMINCGDYDAELLPQYDGTGPDCIRVCFHKAQALQAVELCRKIKEKGYKVYFQPMVALSYSDAEYLGLIGMANKFRPDGFYIVDSHGSMKQKDVARFFYLIENNLDKEIAVGFHSHNNLQLSYSNAQYLAALHTEHNLIIDSSIMGMGRGAGNLNTELFVEYLNETAGADYSTEPILCSIDNTI
;
A
#
# COMPACT_ATOMS: atom_id res chain seq x y z
N SER A 1 -7.47 -11.65 -8.46
CA SER A 1 -7.03 -12.08 -9.79
C SER A 1 -5.52 -12.24 -9.79
N GLN A 2 -5.00 -13.27 -10.41
CA GLN A 2 -3.57 -13.47 -10.63
C GLN A 2 -3.29 -13.34 -12.12
N TYR A 3 -2.32 -12.51 -12.45
CA TYR A 3 -1.86 -12.30 -13.82
C TYR A 3 -0.42 -12.75 -13.93
N SER A 4 -0.08 -13.46 -14.99
CA SER A 4 1.26 -14.02 -15.22
C SER A 4 2.20 -13.05 -15.95
N SER A 5 1.69 -11.96 -16.50
CA SER A 5 2.49 -11.00 -17.28
C SER A 5 1.91 -9.59 -17.25
N VAL A 6 2.77 -8.62 -17.52
CA VAL A 6 2.37 -7.21 -17.70
C VAL A 6 1.40 -7.06 -18.90
N ASP A 7 1.59 -7.80 -19.97
CA ASP A 7 0.71 -7.75 -21.13
C ASP A 7 -0.74 -8.17 -20.84
N ALA A 8 -0.91 -9.15 -19.94
CA ALA A 8 -2.24 -9.54 -19.49
C ALA A 8 -2.90 -8.42 -18.67
N ILE A 9 -2.12 -7.66 -17.89
CA ILE A 9 -2.59 -6.52 -17.11
C ILE A 9 -2.92 -5.34 -18.03
N LYS A 10 -2.09 -5.05 -19.04
CA LYS A 10 -2.36 -3.98 -20.03
C LYS A 10 -3.74 -4.08 -20.69
N ARG A 11 -4.25 -5.29 -20.89
CA ARG A 11 -5.56 -5.53 -21.53
C ARG A 11 -6.75 -5.09 -20.68
N ILE A 12 -6.58 -4.95 -19.36
CA ILE A 12 -7.66 -4.57 -18.43
C ILE A 12 -7.51 -3.15 -17.90
N ILE A 13 -6.38 -2.49 -18.17
CA ILE A 13 -6.16 -1.10 -17.77
C ILE A 13 -6.99 -0.20 -18.68
N PRO A 14 -7.79 0.73 -18.12
CA PRO A 14 -8.53 1.71 -18.91
C PRO A 14 -7.59 2.56 -19.77
N ALA A 15 -8.00 2.86 -20.99
CA ALA A 15 -7.24 3.74 -21.89
C ALA A 15 -7.11 5.16 -21.32
N ASP A 16 -8.18 5.67 -20.70
CA ASP A 16 -8.18 6.95 -19.98
C ASP A 16 -7.94 6.69 -18.49
N ARG A 17 -6.71 6.93 -18.05
CA ARG A 17 -6.30 6.77 -16.65
C ARG A 17 -6.55 8.02 -15.80
N LYS A 18 -6.85 9.16 -16.44
CA LYS A 18 -6.91 10.47 -15.79
C LYS A 18 -5.64 10.69 -14.93
N ASN A 19 -5.80 11.01 -13.66
CA ASN A 19 -4.70 11.20 -12.70
C ASN A 19 -4.45 9.96 -11.82
N THR A 20 -4.82 8.75 -12.29
CA THR A 20 -4.74 7.53 -11.50
C THR A 20 -3.45 6.77 -11.83
N LEU A 21 -2.70 6.38 -10.78
CA LEU A 21 -1.59 5.44 -10.89
C LEU A 21 -2.13 4.01 -10.77
N ILE A 22 -1.77 3.17 -11.71
CA ILE A 22 -2.13 1.74 -11.68
C ILE A 22 -1.04 0.99 -10.94
N ALA A 23 -1.40 0.39 -9.81
CA ALA A 23 -0.49 -0.41 -8.99
C ALA A 23 -0.85 -1.89 -9.06
N VAL A 24 0.17 -2.73 -9.16
CA VAL A 24 0.03 -4.18 -9.05
C VAL A 24 0.90 -4.70 -7.92
N MET A 25 0.52 -5.84 -7.35
CA MET A 25 1.23 -6.43 -6.22
C MET A 25 1.93 -7.72 -6.63
N ILE A 26 3.15 -7.89 -6.13
CA ILE A 26 3.90 -9.15 -6.21
C ILE A 26 4.37 -9.55 -4.81
N ASN A 27 4.37 -10.84 -4.52
CA ASN A 27 5.05 -11.37 -3.34
C ASN A 27 6.51 -11.65 -3.67
N CYS A 28 7.39 -11.30 -2.77
CA CYS A 28 8.80 -11.62 -2.90
C CYS A 28 8.99 -13.14 -2.96
N GLY A 29 9.64 -13.62 -4.00
CA GLY A 29 9.85 -15.04 -4.29
C GLY A 29 8.84 -15.67 -5.26
N ASP A 30 7.70 -15.04 -5.53
CA ASP A 30 6.70 -15.59 -6.46
C ASP A 30 6.88 -15.10 -7.91
N TYR A 31 7.66 -14.04 -8.12
CA TYR A 31 7.83 -13.42 -9.42
C TYR A 31 9.31 -13.09 -9.70
N ASP A 32 9.76 -13.44 -10.90
CA ASP A 32 11.10 -13.09 -11.38
C ASP A 32 11.09 -11.69 -12.01
N ALA A 33 11.85 -10.77 -11.43
CA ALA A 33 11.97 -9.40 -11.94
C ALA A 33 12.56 -9.34 -13.36
N GLU A 34 13.30 -10.34 -13.80
CA GLU A 34 13.84 -10.39 -15.17
C GLU A 34 12.71 -10.47 -16.22
N LEU A 35 11.58 -11.06 -15.87
CA LEU A 35 10.40 -11.15 -16.73
C LEU A 35 9.62 -9.81 -16.81
N LEU A 36 9.93 -8.85 -15.93
CA LEU A 36 9.30 -7.54 -15.97
C LEU A 36 9.91 -6.72 -17.12
N PRO A 37 9.10 -6.24 -18.10
CA PRO A 37 9.60 -5.38 -19.16
C PRO A 37 10.05 -4.01 -18.61
N GLN A 38 10.77 -3.25 -19.40
CA GLN A 38 11.01 -1.83 -19.11
C GLN A 38 9.68 -1.09 -19.06
N TYR A 39 9.55 -0.14 -18.14
CA TYR A 39 8.36 0.70 -18.05
C TYR A 39 8.21 1.56 -19.31
N ASP A 40 7.07 1.48 -19.95
CA ASP A 40 6.76 2.17 -21.22
C ASP A 40 5.55 3.12 -21.12
N GLY A 41 5.03 3.32 -19.90
CA GLY A 41 3.84 4.16 -19.66
C GLY A 41 2.51 3.51 -20.02
N THR A 42 2.49 2.29 -20.56
CA THR A 42 1.25 1.63 -21.02
C THR A 42 0.73 0.55 -20.06
N GLY A 43 1.61 0.02 -19.21
CA GLY A 43 1.31 -0.98 -18.19
C GLY A 43 1.02 -0.39 -16.80
N PRO A 44 1.20 -1.17 -15.73
CA PRO A 44 1.15 -0.65 -14.37
C PRO A 44 2.26 0.38 -14.16
N ASP A 45 1.98 1.40 -13.34
CA ASP A 45 2.93 2.47 -13.02
C ASP A 45 3.76 2.12 -11.79
N CYS A 46 3.18 1.32 -10.89
CA CYS A 46 3.74 0.99 -9.59
C CYS A 46 3.68 -0.51 -9.32
N ILE A 47 4.76 -1.03 -8.75
CA ILE A 47 4.85 -2.41 -8.26
C ILE A 47 4.91 -2.38 -6.72
N ARG A 48 3.94 -3.01 -6.07
CA ARG A 48 3.88 -3.20 -4.62
C ARG A 48 4.56 -4.52 -4.29
N VAL A 49 5.69 -4.47 -3.61
CA VAL A 49 6.49 -5.66 -3.24
C VAL A 49 6.16 -6.05 -1.81
N CYS A 50 5.39 -7.13 -1.65
CA CYS A 50 5.05 -7.71 -0.36
C CYS A 50 6.07 -8.80 0.02
N PHE A 51 6.47 -8.83 1.28
CA PHE A 51 7.46 -9.80 1.75
C PHE A 51 7.32 -10.09 3.24
N HIS A 52 7.70 -11.31 3.63
CA HIS A 52 7.85 -11.69 5.02
C HIS A 52 9.23 -11.29 5.57
N LYS A 53 9.33 -11.17 6.88
CA LYS A 53 10.53 -10.73 7.61
C LYS A 53 11.83 -11.40 7.14
N ALA A 54 11.81 -12.72 6.93
CA ALA A 54 12.97 -13.48 6.46
C ALA A 54 13.43 -13.11 5.03
N GLN A 55 12.57 -12.47 4.25
CA GLN A 55 12.82 -12.11 2.84
C GLN A 55 13.29 -10.65 2.66
N ALA A 56 13.53 -9.91 3.74
CA ALA A 56 13.77 -8.46 3.67
C ALA A 56 14.90 -8.07 2.71
N LEU A 57 16.04 -8.76 2.75
CA LEU A 57 17.17 -8.49 1.85
C LEU A 57 16.83 -8.82 0.39
N GLN A 58 16.16 -9.95 0.15
CA GLN A 58 15.69 -10.34 -1.18
C GLN A 58 14.69 -9.33 -1.74
N ALA A 59 13.79 -8.83 -0.90
CA ALA A 59 12.81 -7.82 -1.28
C ALA A 59 13.49 -6.48 -1.66
N VAL A 60 14.54 -6.08 -0.96
CA VAL A 60 15.32 -4.88 -1.33
C VAL A 60 15.95 -5.03 -2.71
N GLU A 61 16.57 -6.18 -3.00
CA GLU A 61 17.17 -6.43 -4.32
C GLU A 61 16.10 -6.48 -5.42
N LEU A 62 14.96 -7.10 -5.15
CA LEU A 62 13.82 -7.12 -6.06
C LEU A 62 13.32 -5.68 -6.35
N CYS A 63 13.16 -4.87 -5.31
CA CYS A 63 12.76 -3.46 -5.44
C CYS A 63 13.75 -2.65 -6.29
N ARG A 64 15.05 -2.84 -6.11
CA ARG A 64 16.08 -2.17 -6.92
C ARG A 64 15.94 -2.51 -8.40
N LYS A 65 15.84 -3.81 -8.72
CA LYS A 65 15.65 -4.27 -10.11
C LYS A 65 14.39 -3.68 -10.74
N ILE A 66 13.30 -3.59 -9.99
CA ILE A 66 12.05 -3.00 -10.45
C ILE A 66 12.22 -1.51 -10.73
N LYS A 67 12.90 -0.77 -9.83
CA LYS A 67 13.21 0.66 -10.02
C LYS A 67 14.11 0.90 -11.22
N GLU A 68 15.13 0.07 -11.44
CA GLU A 68 16.02 0.13 -12.63
C GLU A 68 15.24 -0.02 -13.94
N LYS A 69 14.10 -0.71 -13.90
CA LYS A 69 13.18 -0.84 -15.05
C LYS A 69 12.21 0.34 -15.19
N GLY A 70 12.30 1.37 -14.32
CA GLY A 70 11.54 2.61 -14.41
C GLY A 70 10.19 2.61 -13.69
N TYR A 71 9.82 1.55 -12.98
CA TYR A 71 8.58 1.50 -12.20
C TYR A 71 8.72 2.21 -10.85
N LYS A 72 7.63 2.78 -10.36
CA LYS A 72 7.49 3.12 -8.95
C LYS A 72 7.43 1.86 -8.10
N VAL A 73 7.99 1.91 -6.90
CA VAL A 73 8.06 0.75 -5.99
C VAL A 73 7.52 1.09 -4.62
N TYR A 74 6.57 0.28 -4.14
CA TYR A 74 6.08 0.33 -2.77
C TYR A 74 6.57 -0.88 -1.98
N PHE A 75 7.28 -0.62 -0.89
CA PHE A 75 7.91 -1.62 -0.03
C PHE A 75 6.99 -2.00 1.12
N GLN A 76 6.51 -3.24 1.15
CA GLN A 76 5.42 -3.69 2.01
C GLN A 76 5.83 -4.85 2.91
N PRO A 77 6.44 -4.58 4.09
CA PRO A 77 6.75 -5.61 5.08
C PRO A 77 5.47 -6.19 5.68
N MET A 78 5.12 -7.42 5.31
CA MET A 78 3.94 -8.10 5.84
C MET A 78 4.08 -8.43 7.31
N VAL A 79 2.93 -8.55 8.01
CA VAL A 79 2.84 -8.92 9.43
C VAL A 79 3.67 -7.97 10.32
N ALA A 80 3.43 -6.66 10.19
CA ALA A 80 4.24 -5.65 10.87
C ALA A 80 4.34 -5.90 12.40
N LEU A 81 3.31 -6.43 13.05
CA LEU A 81 3.34 -6.80 14.47
C LEU A 81 4.39 -7.85 14.85
N SER A 82 4.95 -8.58 13.90
CA SER A 82 6.02 -9.56 14.15
C SER A 82 7.41 -8.94 14.29
N TYR A 83 7.56 -7.65 13.98
CA TYR A 83 8.83 -6.95 14.06
C TYR A 83 9.00 -6.28 15.42
N SER A 84 10.19 -6.43 16.02
CA SER A 84 10.65 -5.54 17.08
C SER A 84 10.97 -4.16 16.53
N ASP A 85 11.10 -3.14 17.40
CA ASP A 85 11.47 -1.79 16.98
C ASP A 85 12.82 -1.77 16.25
N ALA A 86 13.81 -2.50 16.76
CA ALA A 86 15.14 -2.58 16.15
C ALA A 86 15.10 -3.17 14.74
N GLU A 87 14.28 -4.22 14.52
CA GLU A 87 14.12 -4.84 13.21
C GLU A 87 13.38 -3.91 12.23
N TYR A 88 12.34 -3.23 12.71
CA TYR A 88 11.58 -2.30 11.87
C TYR A 88 12.41 -1.07 11.52
N LEU A 89 13.20 -0.53 12.45
CA LEU A 89 14.20 0.51 12.17
C LEU A 89 15.27 0.05 11.16
N GLY A 90 15.66 -1.22 11.23
CA GLY A 90 16.53 -1.84 10.21
C GLY A 90 15.92 -1.78 8.81
N LEU A 91 14.62 -2.06 8.66
CA LEU A 91 13.90 -1.94 7.39
C LEU A 91 13.83 -0.49 6.90
N ILE A 92 13.55 0.46 7.81
CA ILE A 92 13.54 1.90 7.50
C ILE A 92 14.92 2.34 7.01
N GLY A 93 16.01 1.90 7.67
CA GLY A 93 17.36 2.17 7.24
C GLY A 93 17.71 1.60 5.86
N MET A 94 17.15 0.43 5.50
CA MET A 94 17.26 -0.11 4.14
C MET A 94 16.47 0.75 3.15
N ALA A 95 15.23 1.12 3.49
CA ALA A 95 14.38 1.96 2.64
C ALA A 95 15.03 3.31 2.34
N ASN A 96 15.62 3.97 3.33
CA ASN A 96 16.37 5.23 3.13
C ASN A 96 17.53 5.09 2.13
N LYS A 97 18.14 3.90 2.02
CA LYS A 97 19.26 3.65 1.09
C LYS A 97 18.80 3.42 -0.35
N PHE A 98 17.74 2.61 -0.57
CA PHE A 98 17.28 2.33 -1.92
C PHE A 98 16.13 3.22 -2.38
N ARG A 99 15.53 4.02 -1.45
CA ARG A 99 14.52 5.05 -1.70
C ARG A 99 13.33 4.53 -2.51
N PRO A 100 12.49 3.65 -1.95
CA PRO A 100 11.22 3.29 -2.58
C PRO A 100 10.32 4.52 -2.68
N ASP A 101 9.33 4.48 -3.56
CA ASP A 101 8.32 5.55 -3.64
C ASP A 101 7.35 5.53 -2.45
N GLY A 102 7.23 4.40 -1.76
CA GLY A 102 6.45 4.28 -0.53
C GLY A 102 6.91 3.13 0.37
N PHE A 103 6.77 3.33 1.68
CA PHE A 103 7.02 2.36 2.74
C PHE A 103 5.74 2.15 3.54
N TYR A 104 5.35 0.90 3.80
CA TYR A 104 4.03 0.58 4.34
C TYR A 104 4.05 0.04 5.76
N ILE A 105 3.03 0.43 6.53
CA ILE A 105 2.58 -0.27 7.72
C ILE A 105 1.54 -1.28 7.27
N VAL A 106 1.80 -2.59 7.46
CA VAL A 106 0.91 -3.65 6.96
C VAL A 106 0.32 -4.45 8.10
N ASP A 107 -0.97 -4.26 8.38
CA ASP A 107 -1.76 -5.06 9.30
C ASP A 107 -2.35 -6.29 8.57
N SER A 108 -1.49 -7.27 8.30
CA SER A 108 -1.84 -8.47 7.52
C SER A 108 -2.96 -9.31 8.15
N HIS A 109 -3.19 -9.18 9.45
CA HIS A 109 -4.18 -9.97 10.19
C HIS A 109 -5.36 -9.15 10.67
N GLY A 110 -5.41 -7.84 10.39
CA GLY A 110 -6.46 -6.96 10.88
C GLY A 110 -6.56 -6.97 12.41
N SER A 111 -5.41 -7.03 13.08
CA SER A 111 -5.30 -7.19 14.55
C SER A 111 -4.59 -6.04 15.25
N MET A 112 -4.11 -5.05 14.51
CA MET A 112 -3.53 -3.83 15.08
C MET A 112 -4.57 -3.02 15.84
N LYS A 113 -4.18 -2.59 17.02
CA LYS A 113 -4.88 -1.56 17.78
C LYS A 113 -4.25 -0.20 17.50
N GLN A 114 -4.94 0.87 17.82
CA GLN A 114 -4.45 2.24 17.61
C GLN A 114 -3.02 2.46 18.16
N LYS A 115 -2.70 1.88 19.33
CA LYS A 115 -1.34 1.96 19.90
C LYS A 115 -0.26 1.32 19.03
N ASP A 116 -0.63 0.27 18.29
CA ASP A 116 0.29 -0.43 17.41
C ASP A 116 0.53 0.39 16.12
N VAL A 117 -0.53 0.99 15.57
CA VAL A 117 -0.42 1.94 14.46
C VAL A 117 0.44 3.13 14.87
N ALA A 118 0.19 3.73 16.05
CA ALA A 118 0.98 4.82 16.59
C ALA A 118 2.46 4.46 16.70
N ARG A 119 2.77 3.27 17.26
CA ARG A 119 4.15 2.78 17.38
C ARG A 119 4.88 2.77 16.05
N PHE A 120 4.30 2.11 15.03
CA PHE A 120 4.94 2.01 13.71
C PHE A 120 5.00 3.36 13.00
N PHE A 121 3.95 4.17 13.11
CA PHE A 121 3.95 5.52 12.54
C PHE A 121 5.09 6.37 13.11
N TYR A 122 5.26 6.43 14.42
CA TYR A 122 6.33 7.25 15.02
C TYR A 122 7.74 6.69 14.77
N LEU A 123 7.91 5.38 14.59
CA LEU A 123 9.17 4.83 14.10
C LEU A 123 9.49 5.34 12.69
N ILE A 124 8.49 5.36 11.81
CA ILE A 124 8.63 5.88 10.45
C ILE A 124 8.85 7.39 10.47
N GLU A 125 7.96 8.15 11.12
CA GLU A 125 7.96 9.62 11.14
C GLU A 125 9.31 10.19 11.57
N ASN A 126 9.96 9.56 12.53
CA ASN A 126 11.23 10.03 13.08
C ASN A 126 12.49 9.50 12.35
N ASN A 127 12.36 8.52 11.45
CA ASN A 127 13.53 7.84 10.91
C ASN A 127 13.51 7.64 9.38
N LEU A 128 12.35 7.72 8.73
CA LEU A 128 12.23 7.58 7.28
C LEU A 128 12.48 8.93 6.58
N ASP A 129 13.13 8.89 5.43
CA ASP A 129 13.31 10.05 4.55
C ASP A 129 11.95 10.61 4.11
N LYS A 130 11.74 11.91 4.28
CA LYS A 130 10.43 12.56 4.06
C LYS A 130 9.94 12.53 2.60
N GLU A 131 10.82 12.28 1.66
CA GLU A 131 10.41 12.08 0.26
C GLU A 131 9.76 10.72 -0.01
N ILE A 132 9.88 9.75 0.91
CA ILE A 132 9.25 8.44 0.80
C ILE A 132 7.84 8.53 1.38
N ALA A 133 6.83 8.17 0.58
CA ALA A 133 5.45 8.15 1.05
C ALA A 133 5.23 7.07 2.13
N VAL A 134 4.33 7.32 3.06
CA VAL A 134 3.94 6.34 4.10
C VAL A 134 2.59 5.73 3.73
N GLY A 135 2.59 4.41 3.56
CA GLY A 135 1.37 3.66 3.26
C GLY A 135 0.82 2.94 4.49
N PHE A 136 -0.50 2.76 4.52
CA PHE A 136 -1.18 1.92 5.50
C PHE A 136 -2.11 0.94 4.78
N HIS A 137 -1.87 -0.34 5.01
CA HIS A 137 -2.72 -1.43 4.55
C HIS A 137 -3.24 -2.22 5.75
N SER A 138 -4.55 -2.34 5.87
CA SER A 138 -5.16 -3.05 7.00
C SER A 138 -6.27 -3.98 6.57
N HIS A 139 -6.22 -5.21 7.11
CA HIS A 139 -7.40 -6.07 7.16
C HIS A 139 -8.32 -5.69 8.32
N ASN A 140 -9.56 -6.17 8.32
CA ASN A 140 -10.61 -5.71 9.23
C ASN A 140 -11.09 -6.79 10.22
N ASN A 141 -10.25 -7.75 10.57
CA ASN A 141 -10.66 -8.91 11.41
C ASN A 141 -11.13 -8.51 12.80
N LEU A 142 -10.56 -7.49 13.42
CA LEU A 142 -11.03 -6.91 14.68
C LEU A 142 -12.01 -5.74 14.49
N GLN A 143 -12.45 -5.45 13.27
CA GLN A 143 -13.31 -4.31 12.92
C GLN A 143 -12.69 -2.94 13.28
N LEU A 144 -11.35 -2.84 13.24
CA LEU A 144 -10.61 -1.64 13.60
C LEU A 144 -9.95 -0.91 12.42
N SER A 145 -10.07 -1.44 11.19
CA SER A 145 -9.41 -0.84 10.02
C SER A 145 -9.85 0.62 9.81
N TYR A 146 -11.14 0.91 9.97
CA TYR A 146 -11.68 2.25 9.82
C TYR A 146 -11.15 3.22 10.89
N SER A 147 -11.24 2.86 12.16
CA SER A 147 -10.75 3.70 13.25
C SER A 147 -9.23 3.90 13.23
N ASN A 148 -8.47 2.88 12.81
CA ASN A 148 -7.02 2.97 12.64
C ASN A 148 -6.64 3.89 11.46
N ALA A 149 -7.37 3.81 10.35
CA ALA A 149 -7.16 4.70 9.20
C ALA A 149 -7.49 6.15 9.53
N GLN A 150 -8.61 6.41 10.24
CA GLN A 150 -8.97 7.73 10.75
C GLN A 150 -7.87 8.29 11.66
N TYR A 151 -7.41 7.48 12.61
CA TYR A 151 -6.34 7.87 13.51
C TYR A 151 -5.08 8.28 12.75
N LEU A 152 -4.63 7.46 11.80
CA LEU A 152 -3.44 7.76 11.02
C LEU A 152 -3.61 9.03 10.17
N ALA A 153 -4.76 9.19 9.52
CA ALA A 153 -5.06 10.36 8.69
C ALA A 153 -5.13 11.68 9.50
N ALA A 154 -5.43 11.59 10.80
CA ALA A 154 -5.47 12.75 11.70
C ALA A 154 -4.09 13.12 12.27
N LEU A 155 -3.07 12.28 12.11
CA LEU A 155 -1.72 12.58 12.59
C LEU A 155 -1.05 13.61 11.68
N HIS A 156 -0.32 14.53 12.31
CA HIS A 156 0.52 15.46 11.56
C HIS A 156 1.76 14.75 11.02
N THR A 157 2.04 14.88 9.74
CA THR A 157 3.20 14.32 9.08
C THR A 157 3.63 15.17 7.88
N GLU A 158 4.93 15.16 7.58
CA GLU A 158 5.48 15.74 6.35
C GLU A 158 5.52 14.72 5.19
N HIS A 159 5.24 13.43 5.47
CA HIS A 159 5.14 12.43 4.43
C HIS A 159 3.82 12.52 3.65
N ASN A 160 3.85 12.18 2.39
CA ASN A 160 2.63 11.84 1.67
C ASN A 160 2.02 10.56 2.25
N LEU A 161 0.76 10.59 2.66
CA LEU A 161 0.05 9.42 3.18
C LEU A 161 -0.69 8.68 2.07
N ILE A 162 -0.63 7.36 2.10
CA ILE A 162 -1.37 6.45 1.22
C ILE A 162 -2.18 5.50 2.11
N ILE A 163 -3.50 5.55 2.01
CA ILE A 163 -4.38 4.66 2.77
C ILE A 163 -5.05 3.69 1.81
N ASP A 164 -4.77 2.40 1.99
CA ASP A 164 -5.37 1.34 1.19
C ASP A 164 -6.80 1.07 1.64
N SER A 165 -7.71 1.01 0.71
CA SER A 165 -9.12 0.65 0.93
C SER A 165 -9.66 -0.18 -0.23
N SER A 166 -10.81 -0.77 -0.08
CA SER A 166 -11.54 -1.47 -1.13
C SER A 166 -13.03 -1.17 -1.04
N ILE A 167 -13.71 -1.19 -2.18
CA ILE A 167 -15.17 -1.03 -2.23
C ILE A 167 -15.81 -2.13 -1.37
N MET A 168 -16.75 -1.77 -0.50
CA MET A 168 -17.38 -2.65 0.48
C MET A 168 -16.40 -3.37 1.42
N GLY A 169 -15.17 -2.88 1.54
CA GLY A 169 -14.14 -3.58 2.29
C GLY A 169 -13.79 -4.96 1.72
N MET A 170 -14.04 -5.22 0.43
CA MET A 170 -13.74 -6.52 -0.18
C MET A 170 -12.29 -6.93 0.05
N GLY A 171 -12.09 -8.13 0.60
CA GLY A 171 -10.76 -8.65 0.90
C GLY A 171 -10.81 -10.01 1.59
N ARG A 172 -9.66 -10.48 2.03
CA ARG A 172 -9.55 -11.75 2.77
C ARG A 172 -10.10 -11.62 4.19
N GLY A 173 -10.62 -12.70 4.74
CA GLY A 173 -11.16 -12.76 6.10
C GLY A 173 -12.38 -11.84 6.25
N ALA A 174 -12.33 -10.94 7.22
CA ALA A 174 -13.38 -9.93 7.43
C ALA A 174 -13.23 -8.70 6.50
N GLY A 175 -12.40 -8.78 5.47
CA GLY A 175 -12.19 -7.74 4.48
C GLY A 175 -11.10 -6.73 4.84
N ASN A 176 -11.18 -5.59 4.20
CA ASN A 176 -10.26 -4.45 4.32
C ASN A 176 -11.02 -3.21 4.85
N LEU A 177 -10.39 -2.06 4.80
CA LEU A 177 -11.03 -0.76 4.99
C LEU A 177 -12.05 -0.50 3.87
N ASN A 178 -13.25 -0.05 4.21
CA ASN A 178 -14.28 0.34 3.25
C ASN A 178 -13.96 1.70 2.63
N THR A 179 -13.86 1.76 1.31
CA THR A 179 -13.55 3.00 0.58
C THR A 179 -14.64 4.04 0.76
N GLU A 180 -15.90 3.66 0.59
CA GLU A 180 -17.07 4.54 0.70
C GLU A 180 -17.16 5.24 2.06
N LEU A 181 -16.84 4.55 3.13
CA LEU A 181 -16.85 5.13 4.48
C LEU A 181 -15.65 6.06 4.71
N PHE A 182 -14.49 5.68 4.17
CA PHE A 182 -13.28 6.43 4.42
C PHE A 182 -13.20 7.73 3.59
N VAL A 183 -13.70 7.73 2.36
CA VAL A 183 -13.77 8.96 1.56
C VAL A 183 -14.76 9.97 2.16
N GLU A 184 -15.88 9.51 2.72
CA GLU A 184 -16.81 10.37 3.45
C GLU A 184 -16.14 11.05 4.65
N TYR A 185 -15.41 10.26 5.44
CA TYR A 185 -14.63 10.81 6.55
C TYR A 185 -13.61 11.86 6.08
N LEU A 186 -12.91 11.63 4.96
CA LEU A 186 -11.95 12.60 4.42
C LEU A 186 -12.64 13.88 3.91
N ASN A 187 -13.82 13.77 3.31
CA ASN A 187 -14.62 14.91 2.89
C ASN A 187 -15.02 15.78 4.09
N GLU A 188 -15.46 15.14 5.18
CA GLU A 188 -15.91 15.85 6.39
C GLU A 188 -14.76 16.50 7.18
N THR A 189 -13.59 15.82 7.24
CA THR A 189 -12.54 16.20 8.21
C THR A 189 -11.30 16.82 7.59
N ALA A 190 -10.97 16.44 6.34
CA ALA A 190 -9.76 16.88 5.64
C ALA A 190 -10.04 17.85 4.49
N GLY A 191 -11.30 18.25 4.28
CA GLY A 191 -11.70 19.14 3.17
C GLY A 191 -11.46 18.50 1.79
N ALA A 192 -11.47 17.18 1.71
CA ALA A 192 -11.42 16.48 0.43
C ALA A 192 -12.74 16.66 -0.32
N ASP A 193 -12.74 16.45 -1.63
CA ASP A 193 -13.92 16.55 -2.49
C ASP A 193 -14.05 15.27 -3.34
N TYR A 194 -14.14 14.14 -2.66
CA TYR A 194 -14.37 12.86 -3.33
C TYR A 194 -15.85 12.65 -3.61
N SER A 195 -16.20 12.33 -4.85
CA SER A 195 -17.56 11.90 -5.17
C SER A 195 -17.78 10.45 -4.71
N THR A 196 -18.79 10.24 -3.87
CA THR A 196 -19.20 8.91 -3.41
C THR A 196 -20.12 8.20 -4.40
N GLU A 197 -20.81 8.93 -5.27
CA GLU A 197 -21.76 8.37 -6.25
C GLU A 197 -21.15 7.28 -7.15
N PRO A 198 -19.97 7.46 -7.79
CA PRO A 198 -19.37 6.40 -8.60
C PRO A 198 -19.03 5.14 -7.80
N ILE A 199 -18.69 5.31 -6.51
CA ILE A 199 -18.40 4.19 -5.61
C ILE A 199 -19.68 3.40 -5.35
N LEU A 200 -20.76 4.09 -4.99
CA LEU A 200 -22.07 3.47 -4.73
C LEU A 200 -22.63 2.79 -5.99
N CYS A 201 -22.53 3.43 -7.16
CA CYS A 201 -22.89 2.80 -8.44
C CYS A 201 -22.08 1.52 -8.72
N SER A 202 -20.79 1.52 -8.34
CA SER A 202 -19.96 0.32 -8.50
C SER A 202 -20.37 -0.80 -7.56
N ILE A 203 -20.84 -0.48 -6.35
CA ILE A 203 -21.42 -1.43 -5.40
C ILE A 203 -22.68 -2.06 -5.98
N ASP A 204 -23.63 -1.25 -6.44
CA ASP A 204 -24.89 -1.71 -7.01
C ASP A 204 -24.71 -2.62 -8.23
N ASN A 205 -23.66 -2.39 -9.02
CA ASN A 205 -23.31 -3.22 -10.17
C ASN A 205 -22.57 -4.52 -9.81
N THR A 206 -22.14 -4.68 -8.56
CA THR A 206 -21.33 -5.82 -8.10
C THR A 206 -22.17 -6.83 -7.31
N ILE A 207 -23.31 -6.42 -6.76
CA ILE A 207 -24.28 -7.23 -6.02
C ILE A 207 -25.37 -7.74 -6.97
#